data_bd6e51096034096aba77645973494821
#
_entry.id   bd6e51096034096aba77645973494821
#
_cell.length_a   1.000
_cell.length_b   1.000
_cell.length_c   1.000
_cell.angle_alpha   90.00
_cell.angle_beta   90.00
_cell.angle_gamma   90.00
#
_symmetry.space_group_name_H-M   'P 1'
#
loop_
_entity.id
_entity.type
_entity.pdbx_description
1 polymer ?
#
loop_
_entity_poly.entity_id
_entity_poly.type
_entity_poly.pdbx_seq_one_letter_code
_entity_poly.pdbx_strand_id
1 'polypeptide(L)'
;SDGQAIRAAEIVAHSEYMYLHGIHCHIGSQIFEEQPFAILAEHMVSFACQVREKTGIILKEFNCGGGYGVRYTEEDTPKPFEVFIQVIAAALTKLCEENAFPMPIVSIEPGRSVVGEAGTTLYTVNGLKEITGVRTYCMCDGGMFENIRTALYDAKYTAVCASKMNQPHEIPVSIAGKCCESGDMITWDTPMPKLTVGDTLAVFTTGAYNYSMASNYNRNSVPALVLVKDGKSALAVKRQSYEYIVQNDIIPEYLK
;
A
#
# COMPACT_ATOMS: atom_id res chain seq x y z
N SER A 1 -11.10 -25.90 6.48
CA SER A 1 -12.09 -24.88 6.84
C SER A 1 -13.25 -25.55 7.58
N ASP A 2 -13.87 -24.85 8.51
CA ASP A 2 -14.96 -25.31 9.37
C ASP A 2 -16.36 -25.18 8.71
N GLY A 3 -16.43 -24.90 7.42
CA GLY A 3 -17.65 -24.78 6.64
C GLY A 3 -18.46 -23.49 6.87
N GLN A 4 -17.88 -22.46 7.53
CA GLN A 4 -18.60 -21.20 7.79
C GLN A 4 -19.02 -20.49 6.50
N ALA A 5 -18.16 -20.46 5.48
CA ALA A 5 -18.47 -19.79 4.22
C ALA A 5 -19.68 -20.42 3.50
N ILE A 6 -19.76 -21.75 3.48
CA ILE A 6 -20.93 -22.41 2.85
C ILE A 6 -22.21 -22.22 3.66
N ARG A 7 -22.14 -22.24 5.00
CA ARG A 7 -23.29 -21.89 5.85
C ARG A 7 -23.77 -20.46 5.62
N ALA A 8 -22.85 -19.51 5.49
CA ALA A 8 -23.20 -18.13 5.16
C ALA A 8 -23.90 -18.03 3.78
N ALA A 9 -23.41 -18.76 2.79
CA ALA A 9 -24.04 -18.81 1.47
C ALA A 9 -25.46 -19.39 1.53
N GLU A 10 -25.67 -20.46 2.31
CA GLU A 10 -27.00 -21.08 2.53
C GLU A 10 -27.97 -20.09 3.22
N ILE A 11 -27.50 -19.32 4.23
CA ILE A 11 -28.32 -18.31 4.92
C ILE A 11 -28.73 -17.21 3.93
N VAL A 12 -27.78 -16.68 3.14
CA VAL A 12 -28.08 -15.64 2.14
C VAL A 12 -29.03 -16.17 1.07
N ALA A 13 -28.85 -17.41 0.62
CA ALA A 13 -29.71 -18.05 -0.39
C ALA A 13 -31.17 -18.16 0.04
N HIS A 14 -31.44 -18.30 1.34
CA HIS A 14 -32.80 -18.42 1.91
C HIS A 14 -33.36 -17.06 2.41
N SER A 15 -32.60 -15.97 2.24
CA SER A 15 -33.05 -14.65 2.69
C SER A 15 -34.00 -14.00 1.68
N GLU A 16 -35.08 -13.39 2.17
CA GLU A 16 -36.00 -12.59 1.38
C GLU A 16 -35.41 -11.21 1.01
N TYR A 17 -34.35 -10.78 1.70
CA TYR A 17 -33.77 -9.42 1.59
C TYR A 17 -32.38 -9.40 0.95
N MET A 18 -31.78 -10.56 0.66
CA MET A 18 -30.43 -10.65 0.12
C MET A 18 -30.41 -11.50 -1.15
N TYR A 19 -29.52 -11.14 -2.05
CA TYR A 19 -29.24 -11.90 -3.26
C TYR A 19 -27.76 -12.27 -3.29
N LEU A 20 -27.47 -13.56 -3.35
CA LEU A 20 -26.08 -14.05 -3.45
C LEU A 20 -25.60 -13.92 -4.89
N HIS A 21 -24.92 -12.83 -5.20
CA HIS A 21 -24.48 -12.50 -6.54
C HIS A 21 -23.12 -13.12 -6.90
N GLY A 22 -22.18 -13.06 -5.98
CA GLY A 22 -20.81 -13.48 -6.22
C GLY A 22 -20.03 -13.72 -4.94
N ILE A 23 -18.74 -13.95 -5.12
CA ILE A 23 -17.78 -14.16 -4.03
C ILE A 23 -16.54 -13.27 -4.24
N HIS A 24 -15.91 -12.91 -3.13
CA HIS A 24 -14.66 -12.19 -3.09
C HIS A 24 -13.60 -13.01 -2.35
N CYS A 25 -12.38 -12.98 -2.85
CA CYS A 25 -11.23 -13.53 -2.16
C CYS A 25 -9.99 -12.67 -2.39
N HIS A 26 -9.35 -12.23 -1.30
CA HIS A 26 -8.11 -11.50 -1.32
C HIS A 26 -7.04 -12.30 -0.59
N ILE A 27 -5.97 -12.69 -1.28
CA ILE A 27 -4.99 -13.67 -0.79
C ILE A 27 -3.75 -13.05 -0.15
N GLY A 28 -3.67 -11.73 -0.12
CA GLY A 28 -2.54 -11.04 0.51
C GLY A 28 -2.13 -9.77 -0.22
N SER A 29 -0.96 -9.26 0.11
CA SER A 29 -0.43 -8.01 -0.44
C SER A 29 1.04 -8.18 -0.78
N GLN A 30 1.51 -7.47 -1.82
CA GLN A 30 2.90 -7.52 -2.27
C GLN A 30 3.29 -8.93 -2.75
N ILE A 31 2.45 -9.53 -3.58
CA ILE A 31 2.62 -10.88 -4.13
C ILE A 31 3.34 -10.76 -5.47
N PHE A 32 4.51 -11.40 -5.58
CA PHE A 32 5.34 -11.36 -6.79
C PHE A 32 5.13 -12.59 -7.68
N GLU A 33 4.68 -13.71 -7.11
CA GLU A 33 4.46 -14.95 -7.84
C GLU A 33 3.03 -15.06 -8.36
N GLU A 34 2.85 -15.55 -9.58
CA GLU A 34 1.54 -15.71 -10.21
C GLU A 34 0.80 -16.99 -9.78
N GLN A 35 1.53 -18.03 -9.35
CA GLN A 35 0.92 -19.30 -8.97
C GLN A 35 -0.16 -19.19 -7.87
N PRO A 36 0.01 -18.38 -6.82
CA PRO A 36 -1.05 -18.17 -5.82
C PRO A 36 -2.38 -17.70 -6.41
N PHE A 37 -2.37 -16.99 -7.52
CA PHE A 37 -3.59 -16.54 -8.20
C PHE A 37 -4.27 -17.64 -9.01
N ALA A 38 -3.51 -18.63 -9.51
CA ALA A 38 -4.11 -19.84 -10.08
C ALA A 38 -4.80 -20.68 -8.99
N ILE A 39 -4.17 -20.85 -7.84
CA ILE A 39 -4.74 -21.55 -6.67
C ILE A 39 -5.99 -20.82 -6.16
N LEU A 40 -5.97 -19.48 -6.15
CA LEU A 40 -7.15 -18.67 -5.84
C LEU A 40 -8.33 -19.04 -6.75
N ALA A 41 -8.11 -19.11 -8.07
CA ALA A 41 -9.14 -19.47 -9.04
C ALA A 41 -9.69 -20.89 -8.78
N GLU A 42 -8.84 -21.87 -8.44
CA GLU A 42 -9.25 -23.22 -8.06
C GLU A 42 -10.19 -23.21 -6.85
N HIS A 43 -9.82 -22.49 -5.79
CA HIS A 43 -10.65 -22.39 -4.59
C HIS A 43 -11.98 -21.69 -4.87
N MET A 44 -11.99 -20.66 -5.69
CA MET A 44 -13.22 -19.92 -6.02
C MET A 44 -14.19 -20.79 -6.83
N VAL A 45 -13.71 -21.48 -7.87
CA VAL A 45 -14.56 -22.38 -8.68
C VAL A 45 -15.06 -23.57 -7.84
N SER A 46 -14.18 -24.19 -7.05
CA SER A 46 -14.55 -25.28 -6.15
C SER A 46 -15.64 -24.85 -5.16
N PHE A 47 -15.50 -23.68 -4.55
CA PHE A 47 -16.51 -23.14 -3.64
C PHE A 47 -17.81 -22.79 -4.36
N ALA A 48 -17.75 -22.21 -5.55
CA ALA A 48 -18.93 -21.90 -6.36
C ALA A 48 -19.72 -23.15 -6.76
N CYS A 49 -19.02 -24.25 -7.05
CA CYS A 49 -19.66 -25.55 -7.28
C CYS A 49 -20.39 -26.08 -6.02
N GLN A 50 -19.77 -25.94 -4.84
CA GLN A 50 -20.41 -26.30 -3.58
C GLN A 50 -21.67 -25.45 -3.30
N VAL A 51 -21.61 -24.14 -3.57
CA VAL A 51 -22.77 -23.24 -3.45
C VAL A 51 -23.88 -23.69 -4.40
N ARG A 52 -23.57 -23.99 -5.66
CA ARG A 52 -24.53 -24.51 -6.65
C ARG A 52 -25.20 -25.81 -6.18
N GLU A 53 -24.43 -26.75 -5.66
CA GLU A 53 -24.94 -28.01 -5.14
C GLU A 53 -25.87 -27.84 -3.94
N LYS A 54 -25.53 -26.96 -3.01
CA LYS A 54 -26.24 -26.75 -1.76
C LYS A 54 -27.49 -25.88 -1.89
N THR A 55 -27.45 -24.90 -2.78
CA THR A 55 -28.48 -23.84 -2.85
C THR A 55 -29.19 -23.74 -4.20
N GLY A 56 -28.66 -24.37 -5.25
CA GLY A 56 -29.11 -24.20 -6.62
C GLY A 56 -28.69 -22.90 -7.27
N ILE A 57 -27.97 -22.00 -6.54
CA ILE A 57 -27.55 -20.71 -7.05
C ILE A 57 -26.26 -20.84 -7.84
N ILE A 58 -26.24 -20.24 -9.03
CA ILE A 58 -25.05 -20.06 -9.84
C ILE A 58 -24.52 -18.66 -9.59
N LEU A 59 -23.33 -18.57 -8.99
CA LEU A 59 -22.64 -17.29 -8.74
C LEU A 59 -22.26 -16.64 -10.06
N LYS A 60 -22.51 -15.34 -10.18
CA LYS A 60 -22.33 -14.56 -11.43
C LYS A 60 -21.07 -13.72 -11.43
N GLU A 61 -20.45 -13.49 -10.28
CA GLU A 61 -19.26 -12.65 -10.15
C GLU A 61 -18.23 -13.29 -9.23
N PHE A 62 -16.96 -13.27 -9.67
CA PHE A 62 -15.80 -13.62 -8.87
C PHE A 62 -14.89 -12.41 -8.77
N ASN A 63 -14.78 -11.85 -7.57
CA ASN A 63 -13.83 -10.78 -7.30
C ASN A 63 -12.54 -11.43 -6.75
N CYS A 64 -11.48 -11.38 -7.54
CA CYS A 64 -10.19 -12.00 -7.24
C CYS A 64 -9.31 -11.13 -6.33
N GLY A 65 -9.83 -10.01 -5.81
CA GLY A 65 -9.10 -9.10 -4.94
C GLY A 65 -7.95 -8.38 -5.65
N GLY A 66 -7.01 -7.95 -4.86
CA GLY A 66 -5.79 -7.28 -5.32
C GLY A 66 -4.52 -8.01 -4.87
N GLY A 67 -3.53 -7.26 -4.43
CA GLY A 67 -2.32 -7.81 -3.83
C GLY A 67 -1.12 -7.89 -4.76
N TYR A 68 -1.24 -7.46 -6.01
CA TYR A 68 -0.16 -7.46 -7.00
C TYR A 68 1.02 -6.62 -6.53
N GLY A 69 2.22 -7.24 -6.53
CA GLY A 69 3.46 -6.64 -6.05
C GLY A 69 3.98 -5.53 -6.95
N VAL A 70 4.62 -4.53 -6.34
CA VAL A 70 5.32 -3.44 -7.01
C VAL A 70 6.73 -3.29 -6.45
N ARG A 71 7.60 -2.58 -7.15
CA ARG A 71 8.98 -2.37 -6.71
C ARG A 71 9.06 -1.27 -5.66
N TYR A 72 9.57 -1.60 -4.48
CA TYR A 72 9.97 -0.66 -3.43
C TYR A 72 11.49 -0.50 -3.35
N THR A 73 12.22 -1.59 -3.59
CA THR A 73 13.68 -1.65 -3.56
C THR A 73 14.22 -2.34 -4.82
N GLU A 74 15.53 -2.31 -5.02
CA GLU A 74 16.18 -3.00 -6.13
C GLU A 74 16.07 -4.54 -6.04
N GLU A 75 15.85 -5.07 -4.84
CA GLU A 75 15.66 -6.50 -4.58
C GLU A 75 14.30 -7.00 -5.07
N ASP A 76 13.31 -6.11 -5.21
CA ASP A 76 11.97 -6.45 -5.65
C ASP A 76 11.93 -6.66 -7.17
N THR A 77 11.36 -7.78 -7.59
CA THR A 77 11.25 -8.19 -9.00
C THR A 77 9.78 -8.40 -9.40
N PRO A 78 8.95 -7.34 -9.43
CA PRO A 78 7.55 -7.49 -9.80
C PRO A 78 7.42 -7.97 -11.25
N LYS A 79 6.49 -8.90 -11.47
CA LYS A 79 6.10 -9.30 -12.83
C LYS A 79 5.17 -8.22 -13.43
N PRO A 80 5.10 -8.10 -14.77
CA PRO A 80 4.10 -7.27 -15.42
C PRO A 80 2.69 -7.64 -14.95
N PHE A 81 1.84 -6.64 -14.73
CA PHE A 81 0.48 -6.84 -14.24
C PHE A 81 -0.33 -7.82 -15.08
N GLU A 82 -0.13 -7.77 -16.41
CA GLU A 82 -0.79 -8.62 -17.39
C GLU A 82 -0.56 -10.11 -17.13
N VAL A 83 0.60 -10.49 -16.58
CA VAL A 83 0.94 -11.90 -16.29
C VAL A 83 -0.03 -12.47 -15.25
N PHE A 84 -0.34 -11.71 -14.22
CA PHE A 84 -1.29 -12.13 -13.19
C PHE A 84 -2.70 -12.30 -13.76
N ILE A 85 -3.14 -11.36 -14.60
CA ILE A 85 -4.46 -11.42 -15.23
C ILE A 85 -4.58 -12.60 -16.18
N GLN A 86 -3.54 -12.86 -16.96
CA GLN A 86 -3.52 -14.03 -17.87
C GLN A 86 -3.61 -15.35 -17.12
N VAL A 87 -2.90 -15.48 -15.98
CA VAL A 87 -2.95 -16.70 -15.14
C VAL A 87 -4.32 -16.88 -14.53
N ILE A 88 -4.94 -15.82 -13.98
CA ILE A 88 -6.31 -15.88 -13.45
C ILE A 88 -7.29 -16.28 -14.56
N ALA A 89 -7.25 -15.64 -15.71
CA ALA A 89 -8.16 -15.90 -16.82
C ALA A 89 -8.02 -17.34 -17.34
N ALA A 90 -6.78 -17.80 -17.55
CA ALA A 90 -6.53 -19.17 -18.03
C ALA A 90 -7.02 -20.21 -17.02
N ALA A 91 -6.74 -20.01 -15.72
CA ALA A 91 -7.19 -20.92 -14.68
C ALA A 91 -8.72 -20.97 -14.58
N LEU A 92 -9.39 -19.82 -14.55
CA LEU A 92 -10.85 -19.75 -14.51
C LEU A 92 -11.51 -20.38 -15.74
N THR A 93 -11.00 -20.10 -16.94
CA THR A 93 -11.53 -20.70 -18.18
C THR A 93 -11.50 -22.22 -18.11
N LYS A 94 -10.32 -22.78 -17.83
CA LYS A 94 -10.13 -24.22 -17.72
C LYS A 94 -11.04 -24.84 -16.66
N LEU A 95 -11.05 -24.28 -15.45
CA LEU A 95 -11.79 -24.83 -14.32
C LEU A 95 -13.31 -24.71 -14.49
N CYS A 96 -13.80 -23.65 -15.09
CA CYS A 96 -15.22 -23.50 -15.41
C CYS A 96 -15.66 -24.52 -16.45
N GLU A 97 -14.87 -24.79 -17.49
CA GLU A 97 -15.14 -25.83 -18.49
C GLU A 97 -15.15 -27.23 -17.84
N GLU A 98 -14.14 -27.59 -17.06
CA GLU A 98 -14.01 -28.87 -16.40
C GLU A 98 -15.17 -29.18 -15.43
N ASN A 99 -15.74 -28.14 -14.79
CA ASN A 99 -16.81 -28.26 -13.82
C ASN A 99 -18.21 -27.95 -14.39
N ALA A 100 -18.34 -27.75 -15.70
CA ALA A 100 -19.58 -27.31 -16.35
C ALA A 100 -20.21 -26.11 -15.57
N PHE A 101 -19.36 -25.14 -15.18
CA PHE A 101 -19.75 -23.92 -14.48
C PHE A 101 -19.74 -22.75 -15.47
N PRO A 102 -20.81 -21.95 -15.57
CA PRO A 102 -20.83 -20.79 -16.45
C PRO A 102 -19.70 -19.80 -16.06
N MET A 103 -18.99 -19.27 -17.05
CA MET A 103 -17.94 -18.27 -16.80
C MET A 103 -18.54 -17.04 -16.07
N PRO A 104 -18.08 -16.71 -14.88
CA PRO A 104 -18.56 -15.54 -14.14
C PRO A 104 -17.97 -14.24 -14.71
N ILE A 105 -18.54 -13.11 -14.31
CA ILE A 105 -17.87 -11.82 -14.43
C ILE A 105 -16.69 -11.84 -13.47
N VAL A 106 -15.50 -11.49 -13.98
CA VAL A 106 -14.28 -11.44 -13.16
C VAL A 106 -13.98 -9.99 -12.84
N SER A 107 -13.90 -9.66 -11.56
CA SER A 107 -13.46 -8.37 -11.05
C SER A 107 -12.18 -8.50 -10.23
N ILE A 108 -11.44 -7.42 -10.14
CA ILE A 108 -10.18 -7.31 -9.42
C ILE A 108 -10.09 -5.97 -8.69
N GLU A 109 -9.26 -5.89 -7.65
CA GLU A 109 -9.10 -4.69 -6.81
C GLU A 109 -7.64 -4.22 -6.74
N PRO A 110 -7.01 -3.84 -7.87
CA PRO A 110 -5.64 -3.37 -7.88
C PRO A 110 -5.55 -1.98 -7.25
N GLY A 111 -4.99 -1.87 -6.06
CA GLY A 111 -4.74 -0.59 -5.39
C GLY A 111 -3.29 -0.15 -5.57
N ARG A 112 -2.38 -0.85 -4.89
CA ARG A 112 -0.95 -0.55 -4.89
C ARG A 112 -0.34 -0.53 -6.29
N SER A 113 -0.64 -1.50 -7.11
CA SER A 113 -0.09 -1.63 -8.47
C SER A 113 -0.54 -0.51 -9.42
N VAL A 114 -1.60 0.24 -9.09
CA VAL A 114 -2.05 1.37 -9.90
C VAL A 114 -1.32 2.66 -9.53
N VAL A 115 -1.11 2.93 -8.24
CA VAL A 115 -0.63 4.25 -7.79
C VAL A 115 0.66 4.21 -6.98
N GLY A 116 1.12 3.03 -6.54
CA GLY A 116 2.28 2.90 -5.65
C GLY A 116 3.52 3.60 -6.20
N GLU A 117 3.95 3.19 -7.39
CA GLU A 117 5.16 3.71 -8.04
C GLU A 117 5.00 5.13 -8.59
N ALA A 118 3.76 5.61 -8.77
CA ALA A 118 3.49 6.97 -9.20
C ALA A 118 3.74 8.03 -8.11
N GLY A 119 3.84 7.60 -6.85
CA GLY A 119 4.05 8.50 -5.73
C GLY A 119 5.50 8.60 -5.31
N THR A 120 5.94 9.84 -5.03
CA THR A 120 7.24 10.15 -4.45
C THR A 120 7.04 11.15 -3.33
N THR A 121 7.60 10.87 -2.15
CA THR A 121 7.59 11.82 -1.03
C THR A 121 8.93 12.54 -0.97
N LEU A 122 8.87 13.85 -0.85
CA LEU A 122 10.05 14.72 -0.72
C LEU A 122 10.22 15.17 0.73
N TYR A 123 11.44 15.10 1.21
CA TYR A 123 11.83 15.56 2.55
C TYR A 123 12.99 16.54 2.46
N THR A 124 13.06 17.45 3.42
CA THR A 124 14.20 18.34 3.60
C THR A 124 15.09 17.80 4.72
N VAL A 125 16.39 17.77 4.49
CA VAL A 125 17.39 17.46 5.52
C VAL A 125 17.46 18.62 6.51
N ASN A 126 17.09 18.35 7.77
CA ASN A 126 17.09 19.34 8.86
C ASN A 126 18.34 19.27 9.74
N GLY A 127 19.00 18.13 9.77
CA GLY A 127 20.19 17.94 10.58
C GLY A 127 20.89 16.64 10.28
N LEU A 128 22.15 16.55 10.69
CA LEU A 128 22.99 15.36 10.59
C LEU A 128 23.64 15.08 11.94
N LYS A 129 23.70 13.80 12.31
CA LYS A 129 24.38 13.35 13.51
C LYS A 129 25.19 12.11 13.21
N GLU A 130 26.50 12.26 13.26
CA GLU A 130 27.44 11.13 13.20
C GLU A 130 27.71 10.61 14.61
N ILE A 131 27.56 9.29 14.77
CA ILE A 131 28.02 8.56 15.96
C ILE A 131 29.19 7.69 15.49
N THR A 132 30.40 8.15 15.78
CA THR A 132 31.64 7.56 15.29
C THR A 132 31.70 6.06 15.55
N GLY A 133 31.94 5.29 14.50
CA GLY A 133 32.00 3.82 14.56
C GLY A 133 30.66 3.10 14.73
N VAL A 134 29.53 3.85 14.72
CA VAL A 134 28.20 3.28 14.85
C VAL A 134 27.35 3.60 13.62
N ARG A 135 26.97 4.89 13.41
CA ARG A 135 26.01 5.25 12.35
C ARG A 135 25.94 6.75 12.13
N THR A 136 25.63 7.15 10.90
CA THR A 136 25.23 8.51 10.58
C THR A 136 23.72 8.60 10.44
N TYR A 137 23.09 9.48 11.23
CA TYR A 137 21.66 9.80 11.14
C TYR A 137 21.47 11.09 10.35
N CYS A 138 20.46 11.08 9.49
CA CYS A 138 19.92 12.25 8.80
C CYS A 138 18.51 12.50 9.33
N MET A 139 18.29 13.62 10.02
CA MET A 139 16.98 14.06 10.47
C MET A 139 16.30 14.83 9.34
N CYS A 140 15.03 14.48 9.05
CA CYS A 140 14.24 15.14 8.02
C CYS A 140 12.96 15.79 8.59
N ASP A 141 12.26 16.55 7.75
CA ASP A 141 11.02 17.24 8.12
C ASP A 141 9.75 16.36 8.05
N GLY A 142 9.88 15.08 7.63
CA GLY A 142 8.83 14.08 7.62
C GLY A 142 8.87 13.12 8.78
N GLY A 143 8.23 11.96 8.63
CA GLY A 143 8.28 10.89 9.60
C GLY A 143 7.05 9.97 9.58
N MET A 144 6.90 9.17 10.63
CA MET A 144 5.85 8.16 10.73
C MET A 144 4.42 8.73 10.72
N PHE A 145 4.24 10.02 10.95
CA PHE A 145 2.92 10.65 10.87
C PHE A 145 2.36 10.70 9.43
N GLU A 146 3.20 10.61 8.41
CA GLU A 146 2.79 10.55 7.00
C GLU A 146 3.26 9.26 6.30
N ASN A 147 4.27 8.56 6.83
CA ASN A 147 4.70 7.23 6.38
C ASN A 147 4.86 6.27 7.57
N ILE A 148 3.75 5.79 8.11
CA ILE A 148 3.72 4.85 9.23
C ILE A 148 4.23 3.45 8.85
N ARG A 149 4.32 3.13 7.56
CA ARG A 149 4.53 1.77 7.08
C ARG A 149 5.88 1.17 7.46
N THR A 150 6.91 1.99 7.58
CA THR A 150 8.23 1.55 8.03
C THR A 150 8.18 1.03 9.47
N ALA A 151 7.50 1.75 10.37
CA ALA A 151 7.34 1.36 11.76
C ALA A 151 6.32 0.22 11.96
N LEU A 152 5.26 0.17 11.14
CA LEU A 152 4.15 -0.78 11.33
C LEU A 152 4.40 -2.14 10.66
N TYR A 153 5.11 -2.15 9.53
CA TYR A 153 5.27 -3.34 8.68
C TYR A 153 6.72 -3.64 8.32
N ASP A 154 7.70 -2.94 8.91
CA ASP A 154 9.11 -3.00 8.49
C ASP A 154 9.28 -2.76 6.98
N ALA A 155 8.38 -1.93 6.40
CA ALA A 155 8.37 -1.67 4.97
C ALA A 155 9.65 -0.96 4.55
N LYS A 156 10.33 -1.51 3.55
CA LYS A 156 11.54 -0.92 2.98
C LYS A 156 11.16 0.03 1.85
N TYR A 157 11.92 1.09 1.70
CA TYR A 157 11.76 2.07 0.63
C TYR A 157 13.11 2.42 0.03
N THR A 158 13.13 2.72 -1.26
CA THR A 158 14.28 3.35 -1.90
C THR A 158 14.24 4.84 -1.64
N ALA A 159 15.32 5.39 -1.10
CA ALA A 159 15.50 6.81 -0.87
C ALA A 159 16.77 7.29 -1.58
N VAL A 160 16.75 8.51 -2.11
CA VAL A 160 17.88 9.15 -2.77
C VAL A 160 17.97 10.62 -2.37
N CYS A 161 19.16 11.21 -2.52
CA CYS A 161 19.32 12.67 -2.41
C CYS A 161 19.03 13.32 -3.75
N ALA A 162 17.83 13.84 -3.95
CA ALA A 162 17.39 14.43 -5.21
C ALA A 162 18.21 15.65 -5.63
N SER A 163 18.70 16.44 -4.67
CA SER A 163 19.56 17.59 -4.95
C SER A 163 21.00 17.22 -5.35
N LYS A 164 21.40 15.93 -5.20
CA LYS A 164 22.77 15.45 -5.44
C LYS A 164 22.82 14.11 -6.19
N MET A 165 21.86 13.85 -7.07
CA MET A 165 21.71 12.57 -7.79
C MET A 165 22.97 12.10 -8.53
N ASN A 166 23.78 13.04 -9.04
CA ASN A 166 24.97 12.74 -9.85
C ASN A 166 26.26 12.60 -9.00
N GLN A 167 26.15 12.69 -7.67
CA GLN A 167 27.30 12.49 -6.78
C GLN A 167 27.42 11.03 -6.35
N PRO A 168 28.62 10.55 -5.98
CA PRO A 168 28.79 9.20 -5.46
C PRO A 168 27.94 8.96 -4.19
N HIS A 169 27.25 7.83 -4.14
CA HIS A 169 26.40 7.39 -3.03
C HIS A 169 27.18 6.34 -2.20
N GLU A 170 28.13 6.77 -1.41
CA GLU A 170 29.07 5.87 -0.71
C GLU A 170 28.91 5.90 0.82
N ILE A 171 28.15 6.84 1.36
CA ILE A 171 28.01 7.02 2.80
C ILE A 171 26.71 6.36 3.26
N PRO A 172 26.74 5.32 4.12
CA PRO A 172 25.54 4.75 4.70
C PRO A 172 24.91 5.74 5.68
N VAL A 173 23.65 6.12 5.42
CA VAL A 173 22.89 7.08 6.22
C VAL A 173 21.55 6.49 6.60
N SER A 174 21.15 6.61 7.87
CA SER A 174 19.82 6.26 8.34
C SER A 174 18.96 7.53 8.43
N ILE A 175 17.85 7.55 7.69
CA ILE A 175 16.95 8.70 7.63
C ILE A 175 15.92 8.58 8.73
N ALA A 176 15.96 9.52 9.69
CA ALA A 176 15.06 9.59 10.84
C ALA A 176 14.04 10.71 10.64
N GLY A 177 12.79 10.43 11.03
CA GLY A 177 11.74 11.43 11.09
C GLY A 177 11.87 12.36 12.29
N LYS A 178 10.87 13.23 12.46
CA LYS A 178 10.83 14.25 13.53
C LYS A 178 9.87 13.92 14.68
N CYS A 179 9.25 12.76 14.67
CA CYS A 179 8.36 12.35 15.75
C CYS A 179 9.15 11.93 17.01
N CYS A 180 8.57 12.18 18.18
CA CYS A 180 9.13 11.74 19.45
C CYS A 180 8.88 10.24 19.66
N GLU A 181 9.49 9.41 18.79
CA GLU A 181 9.30 7.96 18.75
C GLU A 181 10.57 7.31 18.18
N SER A 182 11.12 6.30 18.86
CA SER A 182 12.35 5.63 18.44
C SER A 182 12.19 4.84 17.13
N GLY A 183 10.98 4.43 16.80
CA GLY A 183 10.62 3.76 15.53
C GLY A 183 10.40 4.70 14.35
N ASP A 184 10.59 6.02 14.52
CA ASP A 184 10.38 7.00 13.43
C ASP A 184 11.57 7.04 12.48
N MET A 185 11.72 5.96 11.73
CA MET A 185 12.78 5.77 10.73
C MET A 185 12.17 5.56 9.35
N ILE A 186 12.64 6.34 8.38
CA ILE A 186 12.22 6.21 6.97
C ILE A 186 13.03 5.11 6.28
N THR A 187 14.36 5.13 6.44
CA THR A 187 15.26 4.09 5.94
C THR A 187 16.43 3.87 6.88
N TRP A 188 17.04 2.70 6.76
CA TRP A 188 18.24 2.34 7.49
C TRP A 188 19.43 2.15 6.54
N ASP A 189 20.59 2.71 6.92
CA ASP A 189 21.91 2.48 6.29
C ASP A 189 21.87 2.59 4.75
N THR A 190 21.08 3.54 4.24
CA THR A 190 20.92 3.80 2.80
C THR A 190 22.15 4.51 2.25
N PRO A 191 22.74 4.02 1.14
CA PRO A 191 23.86 4.72 0.50
C PRO A 191 23.45 6.12 0.02
N MET A 192 24.17 7.14 0.48
CA MET A 192 23.88 8.54 0.17
C MET A 192 25.16 9.28 -0.23
N PRO A 193 25.07 10.39 -0.99
CA PRO A 193 26.18 11.33 -1.11
C PRO A 193 26.40 12.04 0.23
N LYS A 194 27.47 12.82 0.34
CA LYS A 194 27.68 13.68 1.51
C LYS A 194 26.53 14.69 1.64
N LEU A 195 25.62 14.42 2.57
CA LEU A 195 24.44 15.26 2.81
C LEU A 195 24.82 16.55 3.55
N THR A 196 24.01 17.59 3.32
CA THR A 196 24.05 18.87 4.03
C THR A 196 22.64 19.31 4.40
N VAL A 197 22.49 20.11 5.44
CA VAL A 197 21.19 20.71 5.80
C VAL A 197 20.65 21.52 4.62
N GLY A 198 19.37 21.33 4.31
CA GLY A 198 18.69 21.91 3.16
C GLY A 198 18.69 21.02 1.90
N ASP A 199 19.41 19.90 1.88
CA ASP A 199 19.29 18.92 0.79
C ASP A 199 17.88 18.35 0.72
N THR A 200 17.44 18.01 -0.48
CA THR A 200 16.15 17.33 -0.71
C THR A 200 16.36 15.83 -0.87
N LEU A 201 15.68 15.06 -0.05
CA LEU A 201 15.57 13.61 -0.19
C LEU A 201 14.28 13.28 -0.94
N ALA A 202 14.33 12.24 -1.77
CA ALA A 202 13.16 11.67 -2.42
C ALA A 202 13.03 10.20 -2.00
N VAL A 203 11.85 9.83 -1.52
CA VAL A 203 11.48 8.44 -1.19
C VAL A 203 10.45 7.97 -2.21
N PHE A 204 10.78 6.92 -2.94
CA PHE A 204 9.96 6.41 -4.05
C PHE A 204 8.86 5.46 -3.58
N THR A 205 7.90 5.17 -4.47
CA THR A 205 6.83 4.19 -4.29
C THR A 205 5.93 4.51 -3.08
N THR A 206 5.68 5.80 -2.85
CA THR A 206 4.84 6.27 -1.74
C THR A 206 3.40 6.60 -2.16
N GLY A 207 2.96 6.23 -3.38
CA GLY A 207 1.63 6.55 -3.90
C GLY A 207 0.49 5.76 -3.27
N ALA A 208 0.80 4.63 -2.60
CA ALA A 208 -0.21 3.80 -1.95
C ALA A 208 0.07 3.62 -0.45
N TYR A 209 -0.98 3.78 0.38
CA TYR A 209 -0.97 3.56 1.83
C TYR A 209 -0.08 4.49 2.67
N ASN A 210 0.50 5.54 2.07
CA ASN A 210 1.20 6.60 2.78
C ASN A 210 0.22 7.71 3.15
N TYR A 211 -0.21 8.51 2.17
CA TYR A 211 -1.15 9.61 2.43
C TYR A 211 -2.46 9.15 3.09
N SER A 212 -3.02 8.01 2.66
CA SER A 212 -4.28 7.48 3.23
C SER A 212 -4.15 6.97 4.67
N MET A 213 -2.93 6.68 5.14
CA MET A 213 -2.63 6.29 6.53
C MET A 213 -2.03 7.44 7.35
N ALA A 214 -1.87 8.62 6.74
CA ALA A 214 -1.31 9.78 7.43
C ALA A 214 -2.20 10.21 8.60
N SER A 215 -1.55 10.70 9.65
CA SER A 215 -2.20 11.12 10.90
C SER A 215 -1.59 12.41 11.42
N ASN A 216 -2.15 12.96 12.49
CA ASN A 216 -1.58 14.09 13.19
C ASN A 216 -0.73 13.67 14.42
N TYR A 217 -0.05 12.52 14.34
CA TYR A 217 0.81 12.07 15.44
C TYR A 217 1.83 13.14 15.82
N ASN A 218 2.03 13.35 17.12
CA ASN A 218 2.76 14.48 17.70
C ASN A 218 2.31 15.87 17.20
N ARG A 219 1.05 16.02 16.81
CA ARG A 219 0.49 17.27 16.26
C ARG A 219 1.20 17.74 14.96
N ASN A 220 1.79 16.83 14.19
CA ASN A 220 2.35 17.14 12.89
C ASN A 220 1.23 17.30 11.84
N SER A 221 1.43 18.25 10.93
CA SER A 221 0.48 18.47 9.82
C SER A 221 0.71 17.50 8.67
N VAL A 222 -0.37 16.89 8.17
CA VAL A 222 -0.31 16.05 6.98
C VAL A 222 0.16 16.89 5.78
N PRO A 223 1.14 16.41 4.97
CA PRO A 223 1.73 17.16 3.87
C PRO A 223 0.73 17.43 2.74
N ALA A 224 1.09 18.33 1.83
CA ALA A 224 0.37 18.55 0.60
C ALA A 224 0.54 17.37 -0.37
N LEU A 225 -0.46 17.15 -1.24
CA LEU A 225 -0.33 16.28 -2.40
C LEU A 225 -0.33 17.13 -3.67
N VAL A 226 0.69 16.95 -4.49
CA VAL A 226 0.89 17.67 -5.75
C VAL A 226 0.91 16.67 -6.90
N LEU A 227 0.09 16.91 -7.91
CA LEU A 227 0.12 16.15 -9.16
C LEU A 227 1.12 16.79 -10.11
N VAL A 228 1.97 15.97 -10.73
CA VAL A 228 2.96 16.41 -11.71
C VAL A 228 2.76 15.63 -13.01
N LYS A 229 2.61 16.34 -14.11
CA LYS A 229 2.48 15.76 -15.44
C LYS A 229 2.99 16.73 -16.51
N ASP A 230 3.77 16.25 -17.46
CA ASP A 230 4.24 17.01 -18.64
C ASP A 230 4.91 18.36 -18.25
N GLY A 231 5.75 18.33 -17.20
CA GLY A 231 6.46 19.53 -16.71
C GLY A 231 5.58 20.54 -15.96
N LYS A 232 4.31 20.20 -15.70
CA LYS A 232 3.37 21.02 -14.93
C LYS A 232 3.12 20.40 -13.57
N SER A 233 2.88 21.26 -12.57
CA SER A 233 2.47 20.82 -11.24
C SER A 233 1.15 21.49 -10.83
N ALA A 234 0.31 20.74 -10.11
CA ALA A 234 -0.96 21.24 -9.57
C ALA A 234 -1.19 20.70 -8.17
N LEU A 235 -1.62 21.57 -7.26
CA LEU A 235 -1.98 21.19 -5.91
C LEU A 235 -3.30 20.41 -5.93
N ALA A 236 -3.27 19.13 -5.56
CA ALA A 236 -4.45 18.28 -5.43
C ALA A 236 -5.02 18.31 -4.00
N VAL A 237 -4.16 18.31 -2.99
CA VAL A 237 -4.55 18.39 -1.58
C VAL A 237 -3.66 19.40 -0.86
N LYS A 238 -4.28 20.35 -0.17
CA LYS A 238 -3.57 21.37 0.62
C LYS A 238 -2.91 20.72 1.84
N ARG A 239 -1.72 21.23 2.21
CA ARG A 239 -1.12 20.93 3.51
C ARG A 239 -2.07 21.37 4.63
N GLN A 240 -2.20 20.58 5.69
CA GLN A 240 -2.94 21.00 6.87
C GLN A 240 -2.24 22.19 7.54
N SER A 241 -3.02 23.21 7.94
CA SER A 241 -2.51 24.29 8.79
C SER A 241 -2.51 23.87 10.26
N TYR A 242 -1.80 24.61 11.11
CA TYR A 242 -1.83 24.38 12.55
C TYR A 242 -3.23 24.67 13.14
N GLU A 243 -3.93 25.68 12.63
CA GLU A 243 -5.30 25.99 13.01
C GLU A 243 -6.25 24.81 12.72
N TYR A 244 -6.05 24.14 11.57
CA TYR A 244 -6.82 22.93 11.25
C TYR A 244 -6.61 21.83 12.28
N ILE A 245 -5.38 21.62 12.75
CA ILE A 245 -5.05 20.56 13.71
C ILE A 245 -5.71 20.79 15.08
N VAL A 246 -5.82 22.06 15.50
CA VAL A 246 -6.36 22.43 16.81
C VAL A 246 -7.81 22.91 16.78
N GLN A 247 -8.47 22.86 15.62
CA GLN A 247 -9.84 23.39 15.45
C GLN A 247 -10.89 22.77 16.37
N ASN A 248 -10.66 21.55 16.84
CA ASN A 248 -11.53 20.83 17.75
C ASN A 248 -11.09 20.93 19.22
N ASP A 249 -10.01 21.66 19.52
CA ASP A 249 -9.55 21.84 20.90
C ASP A 249 -10.43 22.89 21.61
N ILE A 250 -10.98 22.53 22.76
CA ILE A 250 -11.83 23.41 23.55
C ILE A 250 -11.18 23.62 24.91
N ILE A 251 -11.07 24.89 25.33
CA ILE A 251 -10.69 25.22 26.70
C ILE A 251 -11.95 25.16 27.56
N PRO A 252 -12.08 24.19 28.49
CA PRO A 252 -13.22 24.13 29.41
C PRO A 252 -13.40 25.41 30.22
N GLU A 253 -14.65 25.75 30.55
CA GLU A 253 -14.96 27.02 31.24
C GLU A 253 -14.21 27.17 32.55
N TYR A 254 -14.03 26.07 33.30
CA TYR A 254 -13.31 26.08 34.62
C TYR A 254 -11.78 26.25 34.49
N LEU A 255 -11.22 26.30 33.27
CA LEU A 255 -9.81 26.58 32.98
C LEU A 255 -9.59 27.99 32.42
N LYS A 256 -10.63 28.76 32.21
CA LYS A 256 -10.58 30.15 31.81
C LYS A 256 -10.52 31.06 33.03
#